data_d80c52bc11d8035cc127c39755db7436
#
_entry.id   d80c52bc11d8035cc127c39755db7436
#
_cell.length_a   1.000
_cell.length_b   1.000
_cell.length_c   1.000
_cell.angle_alpha   90.00
_cell.angle_beta   90.00
_cell.angle_gamma   90.00
#
_symmetry.space_group_name_H-M   'P 1'
#
loop_
_entity.id
_entity.type
_entity.pdbx_description
1 polymer ?
#
loop_
_entity_poly.entity_id
_entity_poly.type
_entity_poly.pdbx_seq_one_letter_code
_entity_poly.pdbx_strand_id
1 'polypeptide(L)'
;MKKVLFLLLMCVMAVGAKAQVLTVEEAAAMVTEKGVLEQKRVVVVDSVKKNTLYRRAMEALSDWTGSEGRSKAGIDYSDKDEGAVNYKGVFYQGSKKVITSSIDYYTDFTMKIRCKDGRAQITVIVPSGYAIMTDGSKRSWTMREAIAKTKGKKETKIEGVYNVREVLPLLLDAMESALKKTDDDDF
;
A
#
# COMPACT_ATOMS: atom_id res chain seq x y z
N MET A 1 38.08 -10.88 15.59
CA MET A 1 37.61 -9.48 15.62
C MET A 1 36.86 -9.03 14.37
N LYS A 2 37.23 -9.41 13.13
CA LYS A 2 36.51 -9.00 11.89
C LYS A 2 35.06 -9.52 11.78
N LYS A 3 34.75 -10.71 12.34
CA LYS A 3 33.38 -11.30 12.29
C LYS A 3 32.39 -10.60 13.21
N VAL A 4 32.83 -10.05 14.33
CA VAL A 4 31.97 -9.31 15.30
C VAL A 4 31.62 -7.94 14.74
N LEU A 5 32.51 -7.28 14.00
CA LEU A 5 32.27 -6.00 13.36
C LEU A 5 31.22 -6.11 12.24
N PHE A 6 31.20 -7.24 11.51
CA PHE A 6 30.22 -7.48 10.46
C PHE A 6 28.80 -7.72 11.00
N LEU A 7 28.70 -8.40 12.16
CA LEU A 7 27.43 -8.62 12.85
C LEU A 7 26.86 -7.32 13.43
N LEU A 8 27.73 -6.44 13.96
CA LEU A 8 27.32 -5.13 14.46
C LEU A 8 26.84 -4.21 13.33
N LEU A 9 27.44 -4.30 12.14
CA LEU A 9 27.01 -3.52 10.98
C LEU A 9 25.65 -3.98 10.44
N MET A 10 25.33 -5.28 10.53
CA MET A 10 24.01 -5.82 10.15
C MET A 10 22.90 -5.42 11.14
N CYS A 11 23.21 -5.31 12.44
CA CYS A 11 22.22 -4.87 13.44
C CYS A 11 21.85 -3.38 13.34
N VAL A 12 22.73 -2.53 12.80
CA VAL A 12 22.46 -1.09 12.64
C VAL A 12 21.50 -0.81 11.47
N MET A 13 21.37 -1.75 10.51
CA MET A 13 20.44 -1.61 9.38
C MET A 13 18.98 -2.02 9.70
N ALA A 14 18.72 -2.56 10.90
CA ALA A 14 17.38 -3.00 11.32
C ALA A 14 16.60 -1.94 12.13
N VAL A 15 17.19 -0.76 12.40
CA VAL A 15 16.53 0.29 13.18
C VAL A 15 15.88 1.30 12.24
N GLY A 16 14.58 1.12 12.02
CA GLY A 16 13.66 2.20 11.64
C GLY A 16 13.75 2.67 10.20
N ALA A 17 13.53 1.79 9.21
CA ALA A 17 13.10 2.24 7.90
C ALA A 17 11.69 2.85 8.04
N LYS A 18 11.62 4.15 8.34
CA LYS A 18 10.37 4.91 8.10
C LYS A 18 10.05 4.70 6.62
N ALA A 19 8.82 4.28 6.31
CA ALA A 19 8.37 4.14 4.94
C ALA A 19 8.76 5.41 4.17
N GLN A 20 9.62 5.26 3.16
CA GLN A 20 10.14 6.40 2.42
C GLN A 20 9.03 6.99 1.59
N VAL A 21 8.69 8.26 1.79
CA VAL A 21 7.72 8.96 0.95
C VAL A 21 8.27 9.07 -0.46
N LEU A 22 7.53 8.53 -1.45
CA LEU A 22 7.92 8.61 -2.86
C LEU A 22 8.00 10.06 -3.33
N THR A 23 8.99 10.39 -4.14
CA THR A 23 9.03 11.66 -4.87
C THR A 23 7.95 11.71 -5.95
N VAL A 24 7.65 12.90 -6.48
CA VAL A 24 6.69 13.06 -7.59
C VAL A 24 7.18 12.31 -8.83
N GLU A 25 8.48 12.34 -9.08
CA GLU A 25 9.13 11.69 -10.22
C GLU A 25 9.03 10.16 -10.09
N GLU A 26 9.30 9.61 -8.90
CA GLU A 26 9.14 8.18 -8.63
C GLU A 26 7.67 7.73 -8.79
N ALA A 27 6.72 8.49 -8.25
CA ALA A 27 5.30 8.20 -8.43
C ALA A 27 4.87 8.32 -9.91
N ALA A 28 5.40 9.30 -10.65
CA ALA A 28 5.11 9.46 -12.07
C ALA A 28 5.66 8.30 -12.91
N ALA A 29 6.84 7.77 -12.56
CA ALA A 29 7.44 6.61 -13.23
C ALA A 29 6.64 5.31 -13.02
N MET A 30 5.85 5.22 -11.94
CA MET A 30 4.99 4.07 -11.63
C MET A 30 3.63 4.13 -12.36
N VAL A 31 3.31 5.23 -13.06
CA VAL A 31 2.04 5.34 -13.80
C VAL A 31 2.12 4.58 -15.11
N THR A 32 1.29 3.56 -15.23
CA THR A 32 1.18 2.74 -16.43
C THR A 32 0.54 3.51 -17.60
N GLU A 33 0.58 2.94 -18.81
CA GLU A 33 -0.11 3.49 -20.00
C GLU A 33 -1.61 3.69 -19.76
N LYS A 34 -2.23 2.82 -18.94
CA LYS A 34 -3.65 2.91 -18.54
C LYS A 34 -3.94 4.06 -17.57
N GLY A 35 -2.93 4.80 -17.11
CA GLY A 35 -3.09 5.93 -16.19
C GLY A 35 -3.27 5.52 -14.72
N VAL A 36 -3.03 4.25 -14.39
CA VAL A 36 -3.05 3.75 -13.00
C VAL A 36 -1.64 3.71 -12.45
N LEU A 37 -1.50 3.98 -11.15
CA LEU A 37 -0.22 3.82 -10.47
C LEU A 37 -0.10 2.36 -10.02
N GLU A 38 1.01 1.71 -10.37
CA GLU A 38 1.27 0.31 -10.03
C GLU A 38 2.67 0.15 -9.44
N GLN A 39 2.75 -0.48 -8.27
CA GLN A 39 4.01 -0.85 -7.65
C GLN A 39 4.02 -2.34 -7.31
N LYS A 40 5.15 -3.00 -7.59
CA LYS A 40 5.38 -4.42 -7.30
C LYS A 40 6.54 -4.56 -6.33
N ARG A 41 6.41 -5.53 -5.41
CA ARG A 41 7.47 -5.95 -4.50
C ARG A 41 7.49 -7.47 -4.41
N VAL A 42 8.67 -8.06 -4.48
CA VAL A 42 8.89 -9.47 -4.18
C VAL A 42 9.46 -9.58 -2.77
N VAL A 43 8.79 -10.32 -1.92
CA VAL A 43 9.21 -10.62 -0.54
C VAL A 43 9.74 -12.04 -0.54
N VAL A 44 11.01 -12.20 -0.16
CA VAL A 44 11.64 -13.52 0.03
C VAL A 44 11.48 -13.91 1.49
N VAL A 45 10.97 -15.11 1.74
CA VAL A 45 10.79 -15.70 3.08
C VAL A 45 11.24 -17.15 3.00
N ASP A 46 12.55 -17.34 3.13
CA ASP A 46 13.19 -18.64 2.94
C ASP A 46 12.56 -19.73 3.80
N SER A 47 12.46 -20.92 3.22
CA SER A 47 11.92 -22.14 3.88
C SER A 47 10.43 -22.10 4.22
N VAL A 48 9.70 -21.01 3.98
CA VAL A 48 8.27 -20.90 4.24
C VAL A 48 7.45 -21.42 3.04
N LYS A 49 6.50 -22.33 3.31
CA LYS A 49 5.64 -22.91 2.29
C LYS A 49 4.60 -21.92 1.76
N LYS A 50 4.20 -22.09 0.50
CA LYS A 50 3.17 -21.28 -0.17
C LYS A 50 1.90 -21.12 0.69
N ASN A 51 1.41 -22.22 1.27
CA ASN A 51 0.17 -22.21 2.06
C ASN A 51 0.30 -21.37 3.35
N THR A 52 1.47 -21.35 3.99
CA THR A 52 1.74 -20.52 5.16
C THR A 52 1.76 -19.04 4.76
N LEU A 53 2.46 -18.68 3.67
CA LEU A 53 2.46 -17.31 3.15
C LEU A 53 1.06 -16.84 2.76
N TYR A 54 0.27 -17.71 2.11
CA TYR A 54 -1.12 -17.42 1.78
C TYR A 54 -1.97 -17.17 3.03
N ARG A 55 -1.84 -18.01 4.08
CA ARG A 55 -2.55 -17.83 5.36
C ARG A 55 -2.20 -16.49 6.00
N ARG A 56 -0.91 -16.16 6.12
CA ARG A 56 -0.44 -14.89 6.67
C ARG A 56 -0.99 -13.68 5.90
N ALA A 57 -1.02 -13.75 4.56
CA ALA A 57 -1.62 -12.71 3.73
C ALA A 57 -3.12 -12.55 4.00
N MET A 58 -3.86 -13.65 4.11
CA MET A 58 -5.30 -13.64 4.38
C MET A 58 -5.62 -13.08 5.77
N GLU A 59 -4.85 -13.44 6.79
CA GLU A 59 -4.99 -12.92 8.16
C GLU A 59 -4.78 -11.40 8.18
N ALA A 60 -3.68 -10.90 7.63
CA ALA A 60 -3.40 -9.48 7.55
C ALA A 60 -4.50 -8.69 6.81
N LEU A 61 -5.00 -9.21 5.70
CA LEU A 61 -6.06 -8.55 4.93
C LEU A 61 -7.41 -8.57 5.66
N SER A 62 -7.69 -9.63 6.43
CA SER A 62 -8.89 -9.71 7.27
C SER A 62 -8.87 -8.67 8.39
N ASP A 63 -7.72 -8.49 9.04
CA ASP A 63 -7.52 -7.47 10.07
C ASP A 63 -7.74 -6.05 9.51
N TRP A 64 -7.25 -5.79 8.30
CA TRP A 64 -7.46 -4.49 7.64
C TRP A 64 -8.94 -4.24 7.33
N THR A 65 -9.69 -5.27 6.91
CA THR A 65 -11.13 -5.16 6.63
C THR A 65 -11.91 -4.77 7.89
N GLY A 66 -11.56 -5.34 9.05
CA GLY A 66 -12.22 -5.06 10.33
C GLY A 66 -11.94 -3.66 10.88
N SER A 67 -10.76 -3.09 10.60
CA SER A 67 -10.32 -1.81 11.18
C SER A 67 -10.93 -0.58 10.53
N GLU A 68 -11.33 -0.65 9.25
CA GLU A 68 -11.73 0.53 8.48
C GLU A 68 -13.23 0.86 8.51
N GLY A 69 -14.09 -0.02 9.01
CA GLY A 69 -15.54 0.24 9.19
C GLY A 69 -16.31 0.67 7.94
N ARG A 70 -15.72 0.50 6.73
CA ARG A 70 -16.26 1.03 5.47
C ARG A 70 -16.66 -0.09 4.52
N SER A 71 -17.87 -0.07 4.08
CA SER A 71 -18.61 -1.09 3.32
C SER A 71 -18.05 -1.47 1.93
N LYS A 72 -16.85 -1.00 1.54
CA LYS A 72 -16.25 -1.26 0.23
C LYS A 72 -14.87 -1.90 0.27
N ALA A 73 -14.29 -2.09 1.47
CA ALA A 73 -13.02 -2.78 1.63
C ALA A 73 -13.27 -4.27 1.85
N GLY A 74 -12.48 -5.12 1.20
CA GLY A 74 -12.59 -6.56 1.41
C GLY A 74 -11.84 -7.41 0.40
N ILE A 75 -11.78 -8.71 0.69
CA ILE A 75 -11.21 -9.70 -0.22
C ILE A 75 -12.16 -9.92 -1.38
N ASP A 76 -11.70 -9.55 -2.59
CA ASP A 76 -12.46 -9.65 -3.84
C ASP A 76 -12.29 -11.02 -4.50
N TYR A 77 -11.12 -11.63 -4.33
CA TYR A 77 -10.79 -12.94 -4.87
C TYR A 77 -9.76 -13.63 -3.98
N SER A 78 -9.92 -14.93 -3.77
CA SER A 78 -8.92 -15.75 -3.11
C SER A 78 -8.93 -17.17 -3.66
N ASP A 79 -7.73 -17.73 -3.90
CA ASP A 79 -7.51 -19.10 -4.34
C ASP A 79 -6.28 -19.66 -3.62
N LYS A 80 -6.51 -20.63 -2.73
CA LYS A 80 -5.46 -21.27 -1.94
C LYS A 80 -4.54 -22.13 -2.80
N ASP A 81 -5.10 -22.79 -3.81
CA ASP A 81 -4.33 -23.70 -4.66
C ASP A 81 -3.40 -22.94 -5.60
N GLU A 82 -3.83 -21.79 -6.09
CA GLU A 82 -2.97 -20.85 -6.81
C GLU A 82 -2.06 -20.04 -5.87
N GLY A 83 -2.37 -19.96 -4.57
CA GLY A 83 -1.72 -19.08 -3.61
C GLY A 83 -1.97 -17.61 -3.91
N ALA A 84 -3.17 -17.28 -4.43
CA ALA A 84 -3.50 -15.95 -4.92
C ALA A 84 -4.61 -15.31 -4.07
N VAL A 85 -4.46 -14.00 -3.77
CA VAL A 85 -5.50 -13.20 -3.14
C VAL A 85 -5.50 -11.78 -3.70
N ASN A 86 -6.70 -11.25 -3.94
CA ASN A 86 -6.93 -9.85 -4.32
C ASN A 86 -7.78 -9.18 -3.25
N TYR A 87 -7.33 -8.02 -2.81
CA TYR A 87 -8.01 -7.18 -1.84
C TYR A 87 -8.30 -5.82 -2.46
N LYS A 88 -9.51 -5.31 -2.26
CA LYS A 88 -9.90 -3.94 -2.60
C LYS A 88 -10.04 -3.13 -1.33
N GLY A 89 -9.44 -1.96 -1.32
CA GLY A 89 -9.50 -1.04 -0.18
C GLY A 89 -9.67 0.40 -0.62
N VAL A 90 -10.00 1.24 0.35
CA VAL A 90 -10.17 2.68 0.16
C VAL A 90 -9.40 3.39 1.26
N PHE A 91 -8.52 4.33 0.89
CA PHE A 91 -7.91 5.23 1.86
C PHE A 91 -8.72 6.48 2.03
N TYR A 92 -8.93 6.87 3.27
CA TYR A 92 -9.29 8.23 3.60
C TYR A 92 -8.01 9.07 3.72
N GLN A 93 -7.88 10.09 2.88
CA GLN A 93 -6.71 10.94 2.83
C GLN A 93 -6.81 12.18 3.73
N GLY A 94 -7.95 12.40 4.35
CA GLY A 94 -8.23 13.56 5.20
C GLY A 94 -9.28 14.51 4.62
N SER A 95 -9.64 15.50 5.42
CA SER A 95 -10.59 16.56 5.07
C SER A 95 -9.91 17.90 4.92
N LYS A 96 -10.39 18.69 3.96
CA LYS A 96 -10.07 20.11 3.83
C LYS A 96 -11.31 20.93 4.14
N LYS A 97 -11.21 21.83 5.12
CA LYS A 97 -12.25 22.83 5.41
C LYS A 97 -12.13 24.01 4.45
N VAL A 98 -13.24 24.39 3.82
CA VAL A 98 -13.37 25.54 2.93
C VAL A 98 -14.54 26.38 3.43
N ILE A 99 -14.25 27.48 4.15
CA ILE A 99 -15.20 28.43 4.75
C ILE A 99 -16.43 27.76 5.41
N THR A 100 -17.42 27.33 4.63
CA THR A 100 -18.69 26.73 5.10
C THR A 100 -18.87 25.27 4.72
N SER A 101 -17.86 24.64 4.08
CA SER A 101 -17.93 23.29 3.58
C SER A 101 -16.68 22.48 3.93
N SER A 102 -16.78 21.17 3.84
CA SER A 102 -15.64 20.26 3.89
C SER A 102 -15.55 19.44 2.60
N ILE A 103 -14.32 19.06 2.27
CA ILE A 103 -14.02 18.18 1.14
C ILE A 103 -13.23 17.01 1.70
N ASP A 104 -13.79 15.81 1.61
CA ASP A 104 -13.16 14.57 2.06
C ASP A 104 -12.50 13.87 0.87
N TYR A 105 -11.20 13.55 0.98
CA TYR A 105 -10.41 12.93 -0.07
C TYR A 105 -10.23 11.44 0.18
N TYR A 106 -10.38 10.65 -0.89
CA TYR A 106 -10.30 9.19 -0.87
C TYR A 106 -9.47 8.68 -2.04
N THR A 107 -8.88 7.51 -1.86
CA THR A 107 -8.15 6.80 -2.92
C THR A 107 -8.52 5.32 -2.89
N ASP A 108 -9.02 4.81 -4.01
CA ASP A 108 -9.26 3.39 -4.20
C ASP A 108 -7.92 2.68 -4.49
N PHE A 109 -7.73 1.48 -3.95
CA PHE A 109 -6.60 0.64 -4.31
C PHE A 109 -6.99 -0.83 -4.43
N THR A 110 -6.20 -1.58 -5.16
CA THR A 110 -6.26 -3.03 -5.21
C THR A 110 -4.90 -3.58 -4.85
N MET A 111 -4.84 -4.47 -3.85
CA MET A 111 -3.64 -5.23 -3.54
C MET A 111 -3.81 -6.66 -4.07
N LYS A 112 -2.86 -7.11 -4.87
CA LYS A 112 -2.79 -8.49 -5.37
C LYS A 112 -1.57 -9.17 -4.75
N ILE A 113 -1.77 -10.33 -4.16
CA ILE A 113 -0.70 -11.12 -3.56
C ILE A 113 -0.67 -12.47 -4.25
N ARG A 114 0.52 -12.92 -4.62
CA ARG A 114 0.76 -14.24 -5.20
C ARG A 114 1.88 -14.91 -4.44
N CYS A 115 1.56 -16.01 -3.77
CA CYS A 115 2.47 -16.79 -2.94
C CYS A 115 3.01 -18.00 -3.71
N LYS A 116 4.29 -18.27 -3.53
CA LYS A 116 4.99 -19.50 -3.93
C LYS A 116 5.86 -19.94 -2.76
N ASP A 117 6.39 -21.17 -2.79
CA ASP A 117 7.35 -21.61 -1.78
C ASP A 117 8.54 -20.62 -1.72
N GLY A 118 8.86 -20.16 -0.53
CA GLY A 118 9.98 -19.26 -0.25
C GLY A 118 9.79 -17.79 -0.64
N ARG A 119 8.66 -17.39 -1.25
CA ARG A 119 8.46 -15.99 -1.68
C ARG A 119 7.00 -15.62 -1.93
N ALA A 120 6.70 -14.34 -1.82
CA ALA A 120 5.45 -13.77 -2.28
C ALA A 120 5.68 -12.51 -3.13
N GLN A 121 4.84 -12.29 -4.13
CA GLN A 121 4.78 -11.04 -4.90
C GLN A 121 3.57 -10.25 -4.45
N ILE A 122 3.80 -9.01 -4.03
CA ILE A 122 2.78 -8.02 -3.70
C ILE A 122 2.70 -7.04 -4.87
N THR A 123 1.50 -6.76 -5.38
CA THR A 123 1.25 -5.72 -6.38
C THR A 123 0.17 -4.81 -5.85
N VAL A 124 0.46 -3.52 -5.68
CA VAL A 124 -0.53 -2.50 -5.31
C VAL A 124 -0.84 -1.66 -6.54
N ILE A 125 -2.12 -1.53 -6.85
CA ILE A 125 -2.65 -0.78 -7.98
C ILE A 125 -3.55 0.32 -7.45
N VAL A 126 -3.27 1.57 -7.81
CA VAL A 126 -4.09 2.74 -7.46
C VAL A 126 -4.66 3.33 -8.76
N PRO A 127 -5.92 3.04 -9.08
CA PRO A 127 -6.51 3.49 -10.34
C PRO A 127 -6.90 4.96 -10.32
N SER A 128 -7.45 5.44 -9.22
CA SER A 128 -8.06 6.77 -9.13
C SER A 128 -8.12 7.28 -7.69
N GLY A 129 -8.29 8.58 -7.56
CA GLY A 129 -8.73 9.22 -6.35
C GLY A 129 -10.07 9.92 -6.57
N TYR A 130 -10.74 10.27 -5.48
CA TYR A 130 -11.96 11.06 -5.51
C TYR A 130 -12.12 11.91 -4.26
N ALA A 131 -12.93 12.96 -4.40
CA ALA A 131 -13.37 13.79 -3.28
C ALA A 131 -14.89 13.76 -3.16
N ILE A 132 -15.37 13.82 -1.91
CA ILE A 132 -16.79 13.99 -1.58
C ILE A 132 -16.93 15.35 -0.91
N MET A 133 -17.83 16.19 -1.43
CA MET A 133 -18.14 17.50 -0.87
C MET A 133 -19.25 17.40 0.16
N THR A 134 -19.44 18.43 0.97
CA THR A 134 -20.49 18.49 2.00
C THR A 134 -21.91 18.29 1.45
N ASP A 135 -22.16 18.68 0.19
CA ASP A 135 -23.43 18.46 -0.50
C ASP A 135 -23.61 17.04 -1.06
N GLY A 136 -22.64 16.14 -0.80
CA GLY A 136 -22.62 14.77 -1.29
C GLY A 136 -22.12 14.62 -2.74
N SER A 137 -21.81 15.71 -3.44
CA SER A 137 -21.26 15.63 -4.79
C SER A 137 -19.87 14.96 -4.78
N LYS A 138 -19.61 14.15 -5.83
CA LYS A 138 -18.36 13.39 -5.98
C LYS A 138 -17.59 13.88 -7.21
N ARG A 139 -16.30 14.17 -7.02
CA ARG A 139 -15.36 14.47 -8.10
C ARG A 139 -14.25 13.44 -8.11
N SER A 140 -14.03 12.77 -9.25
CA SER A 140 -12.99 11.75 -9.41
C SER A 140 -11.88 12.25 -10.38
N TRP A 141 -10.69 11.67 -10.24
CA TRP A 141 -9.54 11.90 -11.13
C TRP A 141 -8.70 10.62 -11.23
N THR A 142 -8.02 10.46 -12.37
CA THR A 142 -7.03 9.39 -12.57
C THR A 142 -5.72 9.75 -11.86
N MET A 143 -4.88 8.76 -11.56
CA MET A 143 -3.55 9.02 -10.98
C MET A 143 -2.67 9.84 -11.95
N ARG A 144 -2.79 9.63 -13.25
CA ARG A 144 -2.09 10.44 -14.26
C ARG A 144 -2.45 11.93 -14.17
N GLU A 145 -3.76 12.23 -14.08
CA GLU A 145 -4.23 13.62 -13.94
C GLU A 145 -3.77 14.25 -12.62
N ALA A 146 -3.84 13.47 -11.54
CA ALA A 146 -3.40 13.91 -10.23
C ALA A 146 -1.91 14.29 -10.25
N ILE A 147 -1.04 13.43 -10.78
CA ILE A 147 0.41 13.66 -10.86
C ILE A 147 0.74 14.80 -11.85
N ALA A 148 0.06 14.88 -13.00
CA ALA A 148 0.28 15.95 -13.95
C ALA A 148 0.02 17.34 -13.36
N LYS A 149 -0.96 17.47 -12.46
CA LYS A 149 -1.29 18.73 -11.76
C LYS A 149 -0.25 19.13 -10.70
N THR A 150 0.71 18.25 -10.38
CA THR A 150 1.72 18.51 -9.35
C THR A 150 2.98 19.16 -9.91
N LYS A 151 3.21 19.10 -11.22
CA LYS A 151 4.40 19.69 -11.85
C LYS A 151 4.52 21.19 -11.51
N GLY A 152 5.65 21.58 -10.92
CA GLY A 152 5.94 22.96 -10.55
C GLY A 152 5.28 23.49 -9.28
N LYS A 153 4.58 22.65 -8.50
CA LYS A 153 4.03 23.03 -7.18
C LYS A 153 4.94 22.56 -6.06
N LYS A 154 5.01 23.34 -4.95
CA LYS A 154 5.70 22.88 -3.74
C LYS A 154 5.06 21.59 -3.26
N GLU A 155 5.88 20.56 -2.98
CA GLU A 155 5.48 19.20 -2.62
C GLU A 155 4.45 19.10 -1.47
N THR A 156 4.43 20.08 -0.58
CA THR A 156 3.57 20.11 0.62
C THR A 156 2.10 20.44 0.38
N LYS A 157 1.67 20.71 -0.87
CA LYS A 157 0.31 21.19 -1.18
C LYS A 157 -0.43 20.36 -2.23
N ILE A 158 -0.01 19.13 -2.45
CA ILE A 158 -0.61 18.29 -3.49
C ILE A 158 -1.74 17.46 -2.88
N GLU A 159 -2.92 18.07 -2.83
CA GLU A 159 -4.15 17.39 -2.40
C GLU A 159 -4.41 16.16 -3.29
N GLY A 160 -4.61 15.00 -2.69
CA GLY A 160 -4.96 13.76 -3.38
C GLY A 160 -3.80 12.93 -3.93
N VAL A 161 -2.59 13.48 -4.05
CA VAL A 161 -1.39 12.73 -4.50
C VAL A 161 -0.41 12.52 -3.36
N TYR A 162 -0.29 13.47 -2.46
CA TYR A 162 0.68 13.41 -1.36
C TYR A 162 0.50 12.14 -0.52
N ASN A 163 -0.74 11.84 -0.13
CA ASN A 163 -1.02 10.69 0.71
C ASN A 163 -0.80 9.35 -0.01
N VAL A 164 -1.00 9.28 -1.34
CA VAL A 164 -0.69 8.06 -2.11
C VAL A 164 0.80 7.77 -2.11
N ARG A 165 1.64 8.80 -2.19
CA ARG A 165 3.10 8.69 -2.13
C ARG A 165 3.60 8.16 -0.78
N GLU A 166 2.88 8.47 0.29
CA GLU A 166 3.17 8.03 1.64
C GLU A 166 2.56 6.65 1.93
N VAL A 167 1.30 6.47 1.58
CA VAL A 167 0.54 5.26 1.92
C VAL A 167 0.95 4.04 1.10
N LEU A 168 1.35 4.23 -0.17
CA LEU A 168 1.75 3.10 -1.02
C LEU A 168 2.95 2.33 -0.45
N PRO A 169 4.05 2.98 -0.04
CA PRO A 169 5.13 2.30 0.69
C PRO A 169 4.65 1.66 2.00
N LEU A 170 3.81 2.35 2.79
CA LEU A 170 3.29 1.83 4.06
C LEU A 170 2.52 0.53 3.88
N LEU A 171 1.67 0.41 2.86
CA LEU A 171 0.94 -0.83 2.56
C LEU A 171 1.88 -1.97 2.19
N LEU A 172 2.87 -1.68 1.36
CA LEU A 172 3.85 -2.68 0.96
C LEU A 172 4.67 -3.16 2.16
N ASP A 173 5.09 -2.25 3.03
CA ASP A 173 5.85 -2.55 4.23
C ASP A 173 5.02 -3.35 5.25
N ALA A 174 3.76 -2.96 5.45
CA ALA A 174 2.84 -3.68 6.34
C ALA A 174 2.59 -5.11 5.86
N MET A 175 2.34 -5.31 4.56
CA MET A 175 2.15 -6.65 4.01
C MET A 175 3.44 -7.46 4.00
N GLU A 176 4.58 -6.86 3.71
CA GLU A 176 5.89 -7.53 3.82
C GLU A 176 6.15 -8.01 5.24
N SER A 177 5.88 -7.16 6.24
CA SER A 177 6.01 -7.51 7.66
C SER A 177 5.10 -8.68 8.04
N ALA A 178 3.85 -8.66 7.60
CA ALA A 178 2.92 -9.75 7.85
C ALA A 178 3.38 -11.09 7.22
N LEU A 179 3.93 -11.06 6.00
CA LEU A 179 4.44 -12.25 5.33
C LEU A 179 5.69 -12.82 6.02
N LYS A 180 6.51 -11.96 6.63
CA LYS A 180 7.74 -12.34 7.36
C LYS A 180 7.51 -12.73 8.81
N LYS A 181 6.31 -12.53 9.36
CA LYS A 181 5.96 -12.91 10.72
C LYS A 181 6.30 -14.37 10.97
N THR A 182 6.93 -14.70 12.10
CA THR A 182 7.21 -16.08 12.51
C THR A 182 6.01 -16.65 13.27
N ASP A 183 5.80 -17.97 13.21
CA ASP A 183 4.69 -18.61 13.93
C ASP A 183 4.89 -18.55 15.47
N ASP A 184 6.10 -18.20 15.94
CA ASP A 184 6.42 -17.98 17.36
C ASP A 184 5.92 -16.61 17.89
N ASP A 185 5.53 -15.70 17.00
CA ASP A 185 5.02 -14.36 17.37
C ASP A 185 3.52 -14.39 17.76
N ASP A 186 2.86 -15.58 17.70
CA ASP A 186 1.43 -15.75 17.97
C ASP A 186 1.12 -16.27 19.40
N PHE A 187 2.14 -16.34 20.31
CA PHE A 187 1.98 -16.79 21.70
C PHE A 187 2.45 -15.75 22.72
#